data_5c3cc8094ca8018b5f73318f7cf1856b
#
_entry.id   5c3cc8094ca8018b5f73318f7cf1856b
#
_cell.length_a   1.000
_cell.length_b   1.000
_cell.length_c   1.000
_cell.angle_alpha   90.00
_cell.angle_beta   90.00
_cell.angle_gamma   90.00
#
_symmetry.space_group_name_H-M   'P 1'
#
loop_
_entity.id
_entity.type
_entity.pdbx_description
1 polymer ?
#
loop_
_entity_poly.entity_id
_entity_poly.type
_entity_poly.pdbx_seq_one_letter_code
_entity_poly.pdbx_strand_id
1 'polypeptide(L)'
;MATFPEPEWMERYRDRVNADPELEVIGSWFTASLSFAFGDRRYVVRVERGRIVDVNAAPRIDSRASFGFRAPMAVWAKFVSPDPPALYHDFFAMLMRVPEFVLEGDGLVAMQNARALHRMMNLMRG
;
A
#
# COMPACT_ATOMS: atom_id res chain seq x y z
N MET A 1 10.86 -6.00 17.78
CA MET A 1 9.53 -5.91 17.16
C MET A 1 9.55 -4.83 16.07
N ALA A 2 9.02 -5.16 14.91
CA ALA A 2 9.01 -4.19 13.82
C ALA A 2 7.97 -3.10 14.07
N THR A 3 8.37 -1.86 13.82
CA THR A 3 7.54 -0.68 14.04
C THR A 3 7.20 -0.03 12.71
N PHE A 4 5.92 0.20 12.45
CA PHE A 4 5.47 0.93 11.27
C PHE A 4 6.02 2.37 11.29
N PRO A 5 6.58 2.89 10.20
CA PRO A 5 6.81 2.29 8.88
C PRO A 5 8.29 1.93 8.63
N GLU A 6 8.96 1.33 9.59
CA GLU A 6 10.37 0.97 9.46
C GLU A 6 10.58 -0.13 8.40
N PRO A 7 11.81 -0.26 7.84
CA PRO A 7 12.07 -1.27 6.81
C PRO A 7 11.72 -2.69 7.23
N GLU A 8 11.97 -3.07 8.48
CA GLU A 8 11.60 -4.39 8.97
C GLU A 8 10.09 -4.63 8.95
N TRP A 9 9.32 -3.59 9.23
CA TRP A 9 7.86 -3.67 9.14
C TRP A 9 7.43 -3.95 7.70
N MET A 10 8.09 -3.30 6.72
CA MET A 10 7.81 -3.53 5.30
C MET A 10 8.16 -4.96 4.87
N GLU A 11 9.24 -5.52 5.40
CA GLU A 11 9.61 -6.92 5.13
C GLU A 11 8.54 -7.88 5.64
N ARG A 12 8.01 -7.65 6.83
CA ARG A 12 6.93 -8.46 7.40
C ARG A 12 5.63 -8.29 6.63
N TYR A 13 5.35 -7.07 6.19
CA TYR A 13 4.21 -6.80 5.34
C TYR A 13 4.31 -7.58 4.02
N ARG A 14 5.49 -7.54 3.40
CA ARG A 14 5.77 -8.32 2.20
C ARG A 14 5.49 -9.81 2.41
N ASP A 15 5.95 -10.36 3.52
CA ASP A 15 5.74 -11.77 3.83
C ASP A 15 4.25 -12.09 3.98
N ARG A 16 3.49 -11.21 4.63
CA ARG A 16 2.04 -11.40 4.77
C ARG A 16 1.33 -11.38 3.43
N VAL A 17 1.68 -10.42 2.58
CA VAL A 17 1.11 -10.31 1.23
C VAL A 17 1.40 -11.58 0.43
N ASN A 18 2.65 -12.03 0.46
CA ASN A 18 3.08 -13.17 -0.34
C ASN A 18 2.55 -14.51 0.17
N ALA A 19 2.09 -14.55 1.41
CA ALA A 19 1.48 -15.75 2.00
C ALA A 19 -0.05 -15.74 1.94
N ASP A 20 -0.67 -14.66 1.46
CA ASP A 20 -2.11 -14.50 1.47
C ASP A 20 -2.78 -15.32 0.36
N PRO A 21 -3.62 -16.31 0.70
CA PRO A 21 -4.26 -17.14 -0.32
C PRO A 21 -5.30 -16.39 -1.15
N GLU A 22 -5.92 -15.34 -0.61
CA GLU A 22 -6.90 -14.56 -1.37
C GLU A 22 -6.22 -13.77 -2.47
N LEU A 23 -5.06 -13.16 -2.19
CA LEU A 23 -4.30 -12.43 -3.20
C LEU A 23 -3.72 -13.33 -4.28
N GLU A 24 -3.44 -14.57 -3.96
CA GLU A 24 -2.99 -15.55 -4.96
C GLU A 24 -4.03 -15.70 -6.06
N VAL A 25 -5.31 -15.59 -5.71
CA VAL A 25 -6.42 -15.69 -6.67
C VAL A 25 -6.76 -14.32 -7.27
N ILE A 26 -7.17 -13.36 -6.42
CA ILE A 26 -7.69 -12.08 -6.93
C ILE A 26 -6.59 -11.15 -7.44
N GLY A 27 -5.35 -11.36 -7.04
CA GLY A 27 -4.21 -10.58 -7.47
C GLY A 27 -3.46 -11.14 -8.67
N SER A 28 -3.92 -12.25 -9.25
CA SER A 28 -3.18 -12.95 -10.32
C SER A 28 -2.90 -12.09 -11.55
N TRP A 29 -3.71 -11.06 -11.79
CA TRP A 29 -3.55 -10.11 -12.90
C TRP A 29 -2.93 -8.78 -12.47
N PHE A 30 -2.60 -8.63 -11.19
CA PHE A 30 -2.07 -7.39 -10.66
C PHE A 30 -0.55 -7.38 -10.73
N THR A 31 -0.03 -6.66 -11.72
CA THR A 31 1.42 -6.42 -11.90
C THR A 31 1.62 -4.93 -12.10
N ALA A 32 2.31 -4.29 -11.15
CA ALA A 32 2.55 -2.85 -11.19
C ALA A 32 3.63 -2.47 -10.20
N SER A 33 4.19 -1.27 -10.37
CA SER A 33 5.02 -0.63 -9.34
C SER A 33 4.18 0.43 -8.65
N LEU A 34 4.18 0.43 -7.34
CA LEU A 34 3.45 1.45 -6.58
C LEU A 34 4.30 2.03 -5.46
N SER A 35 4.01 3.29 -5.14
CA SER A 35 4.70 3.96 -4.05
C SER A 35 3.78 4.11 -2.84
N PHE A 36 4.37 4.00 -1.66
CA PHE A 36 3.72 4.35 -0.40
C PHE A 36 4.53 5.45 0.25
N ALA A 37 3.94 6.61 0.43
CA ALA A 37 4.56 7.71 1.16
C ALA A 37 3.89 7.84 2.53
N PHE A 38 4.55 7.31 3.54
CA PHE A 38 4.11 7.34 4.94
C PHE A 38 4.72 8.58 5.62
N GLY A 39 4.06 9.72 5.46
CA GLY A 39 4.66 10.98 5.87
C GLY A 39 5.91 11.26 5.04
N ASP A 40 7.05 11.39 5.70
CA ASP A 40 8.32 11.67 5.03
C ASP A 40 9.04 10.41 4.51
N ARG A 41 8.55 9.23 4.86
CA ARG A 41 9.18 7.98 4.46
C ARG A 41 8.47 7.40 3.24
N ARG A 42 9.24 7.20 2.17
CA ARG A 42 8.70 6.69 0.91
C ARG A 42 9.29 5.34 0.58
N TYR A 43 8.41 4.44 0.14
CA TYR A 43 8.82 3.14 -0.39
C TYR A 43 8.29 2.98 -1.81
N VAL A 44 9.05 2.32 -2.67
CA VAL A 44 8.56 1.87 -3.97
C VAL A 44 8.53 0.35 -3.95
N VAL A 45 7.35 -0.18 -4.22
CA VAL A 45 7.07 -1.62 -4.14
C VAL A 45 6.76 -2.12 -5.53
N ARG A 46 7.44 -3.18 -5.95
CA ARG A 46 7.13 -3.82 -7.22
C ARG A 46 6.30 -5.07 -6.96
N VAL A 47 5.16 -5.13 -7.64
CA VAL A 47 4.20 -6.24 -7.52
C VAL A 47 4.14 -6.98 -8.83
N GLU A 48 4.23 -8.30 -8.77
CA GLU A 48 4.04 -9.19 -9.92
C GLU A 48 3.05 -10.28 -9.55
N ARG A 49 1.94 -10.33 -10.27
CA ARG A 49 0.87 -11.30 -10.06
C ARG A 49 0.38 -11.35 -8.63
N GLY A 50 0.21 -10.17 -8.02
CA GLY A 50 -0.27 -10.04 -6.65
C GLY A 50 0.75 -10.33 -5.57
N ARG A 51 2.01 -10.53 -5.92
CA ARG A 51 3.09 -10.78 -4.98
C ARG A 51 4.08 -9.63 -4.97
N ILE A 52 4.55 -9.26 -3.80
CA ILE A 52 5.60 -8.23 -3.69
C ILE A 52 6.94 -8.90 -3.95
N VAL A 53 7.58 -8.51 -5.06
CA VAL A 53 8.86 -9.08 -5.47
C VAL A 53 10.04 -8.19 -5.09
N ASP A 54 9.79 -6.91 -4.81
CA ASP A 54 10.83 -5.97 -4.40
C ASP A 54 10.25 -4.86 -3.55
N VAL A 55 10.99 -4.45 -2.53
CA VAL A 55 10.66 -3.30 -1.69
C VAL A 55 11.89 -2.39 -1.66
N ASN A 56 11.79 -1.22 -2.29
CA ASN A 56 12.85 -0.24 -2.29
C ASN A 56 12.63 0.75 -1.13
N ALA A 57 13.41 0.61 -0.08
CA ALA A 57 13.30 1.41 1.14
C ALA A 57 13.97 2.78 1.02
N ALA A 58 14.78 2.99 -0.02
CA ALA A 58 15.50 4.25 -0.24
C ALA A 58 15.39 4.65 -1.72
N PRO A 59 14.16 4.89 -2.22
CA PRO A 59 14.00 5.23 -3.63
C PRO A 59 14.63 6.59 -3.93
N ARG A 60 15.25 6.68 -5.10
CA ARG A 60 15.80 7.95 -5.56
C ARG A 60 14.65 8.90 -5.91
N ILE A 61 14.95 10.18 -5.92
CA ILE A 61 13.92 11.19 -6.22
C ILE A 61 13.30 10.99 -7.61
N ASP A 62 14.05 10.39 -8.54
CA ASP A 62 13.59 10.07 -9.88
C ASP A 62 13.00 8.66 -10.00
N SER A 63 12.94 7.88 -8.92
CA SER A 63 12.31 6.56 -8.94
C SER A 63 10.83 6.69 -9.25
N ARG A 64 10.39 5.91 -10.22
CA ARG A 64 9.02 5.98 -10.73
C ARG A 64 8.21 4.77 -10.31
N ALA A 65 6.94 5.03 -10.04
CA ALA A 65 5.94 4.01 -9.85
C ALA A 65 4.77 4.30 -10.77
N SER A 66 3.99 3.28 -11.13
CA SER A 66 2.81 3.47 -11.97
C SER A 66 1.79 4.34 -11.25
N PHE A 67 1.61 4.12 -9.97
CA PHE A 67 0.77 4.93 -9.10
C PHE A 67 1.27 4.79 -7.66
N GLY A 68 0.69 5.56 -6.76
CA GLY A 68 1.02 5.46 -5.36
C GLY A 68 0.06 6.21 -4.46
N PHE A 69 0.25 6.03 -3.16
CA PHE A 69 -0.58 6.68 -2.15
C PHE A 69 0.30 7.50 -1.24
N ARG A 70 -0.13 8.72 -0.95
CA ARG A 70 0.60 9.67 -0.11
C ARG A 70 -0.33 10.24 0.94
N ALA A 71 0.12 10.27 2.17
CA ALA A 71 -0.61 10.90 3.27
C ALA A 71 0.32 11.19 4.45
N PRO A 72 -0.07 12.12 5.34
CA PRO A 72 0.65 12.30 6.61
C PRO A 72 0.63 11.03 7.46
N MET A 73 1.62 10.89 8.34
CA MET A 73 1.71 9.75 9.24
C MET A 73 0.45 9.54 10.08
N ALA A 74 -0.18 10.63 10.52
CA ALA A 74 -1.40 10.54 11.32
C ALA A 74 -2.53 9.80 10.60
N VAL A 75 -2.64 9.99 9.28
CA VAL A 75 -3.64 9.30 8.46
C VAL A 75 -3.31 7.82 8.35
N TRP A 76 -2.05 7.51 8.02
CA TRP A 76 -1.61 6.13 7.92
C TRP A 76 -1.71 5.38 9.25
N ALA A 77 -1.40 6.04 10.36
CA ALA A 77 -1.51 5.43 11.68
C ALA A 77 -2.95 4.96 11.97
N LYS A 78 -3.94 5.73 11.55
CA LYS A 78 -5.35 5.33 11.68
C LYS A 78 -5.68 4.16 10.78
N PHE A 79 -5.18 4.18 9.54
CA PHE A 79 -5.43 3.11 8.58
C PHE A 79 -4.85 1.77 9.03
N VAL A 80 -3.61 1.77 9.55
CA VAL A 80 -2.94 0.52 9.97
C VAL A 80 -3.32 0.06 11.37
N SER A 81 -4.13 0.83 12.08
CA SER A 81 -4.62 0.46 13.41
C SER A 81 -5.41 -0.86 13.35
N PRO A 82 -5.28 -1.73 14.36
CA PRO A 82 -6.10 -2.95 14.42
C PRO A 82 -7.60 -2.68 14.42
N ASP A 83 -8.00 -1.51 14.92
CA ASP A 83 -9.40 -1.09 14.97
C ASP A 83 -9.50 0.33 14.38
N PRO A 84 -9.45 0.45 13.05
CA PRO A 84 -9.44 1.78 12.44
C PRO A 84 -10.74 2.53 12.66
N PRO A 85 -10.66 3.86 12.85
CA PRO A 85 -11.88 4.69 12.95
C PRO A 85 -12.70 4.63 11.67
N ALA A 86 -13.95 5.07 11.75
CA ALA A 86 -14.79 5.20 10.56
C ALA A 86 -14.06 5.99 9.47
N LEU A 87 -14.23 5.60 8.20
CA LEU A 87 -13.58 6.10 7.00
C LEU A 87 -12.15 5.59 6.78
N TYR A 88 -11.50 5.02 7.79
CA TYR A 88 -10.12 4.55 7.67
C TYR A 88 -10.04 3.03 7.49
N HIS A 89 -11.15 2.37 7.17
CA HIS A 89 -11.21 0.93 6.95
C HIS A 89 -10.73 0.51 5.56
N ASP A 90 -10.87 1.39 4.57
CA ASP A 90 -10.44 1.09 3.22
C ASP A 90 -9.96 2.36 2.50
N PHE A 91 -9.12 2.15 1.49
CA PHE A 91 -8.50 3.28 0.80
C PHE A 91 -9.48 4.07 -0.07
N PHE A 92 -10.57 3.46 -0.54
CA PHE A 92 -11.59 4.20 -1.30
C PHE A 92 -12.28 5.24 -0.45
N ALA A 93 -12.69 4.84 0.77
CA ALA A 93 -13.32 5.78 1.70
C ALA A 93 -12.37 6.93 2.02
N MET A 94 -11.09 6.64 2.21
CA MET A 94 -10.10 7.67 2.47
C MET A 94 -9.90 8.59 1.26
N LEU A 95 -9.84 8.04 0.05
CA LEU A 95 -9.72 8.86 -1.15
C LEU A 95 -10.88 9.83 -1.31
N MET A 96 -12.08 9.42 -0.93
CA MET A 96 -13.28 10.25 -1.07
C MET A 96 -13.48 11.25 0.06
N ARG A 97 -13.02 10.93 1.27
CA ARG A 97 -13.38 11.67 2.47
C ARG A 97 -12.22 12.24 3.27
N VAL A 98 -10.99 11.80 3.01
CA VAL A 98 -9.80 12.28 3.71
C VAL A 98 -8.95 13.07 2.71
N PRO A 99 -9.00 14.40 2.73
CA PRO A 99 -8.30 15.21 1.70
C PRO A 99 -6.79 15.00 1.66
N GLU A 100 -6.18 14.64 2.78
CA GLU A 100 -4.73 14.42 2.87
C GLU A 100 -4.29 13.10 2.27
N PHE A 101 -5.21 12.17 2.02
CA PHE A 101 -4.91 10.88 1.40
C PHE A 101 -5.02 11.01 -0.10
N VAL A 102 -3.89 10.94 -0.79
CA VAL A 102 -3.79 11.27 -2.22
C VAL A 102 -3.32 10.07 -3.02
N LEU A 103 -4.03 9.76 -4.09
CA LEU A 103 -3.59 8.81 -5.11
C LEU A 103 -2.80 9.59 -6.17
N GLU A 104 -1.54 9.20 -6.36
CA GLU A 104 -0.64 9.78 -7.34
C GLU A 104 -0.45 8.86 -8.53
N GLY A 105 -0.14 9.42 -9.69
CA GLY A 105 0.19 8.65 -10.88
C GLY A 105 -1.04 8.15 -11.62
N ASP A 106 -0.95 6.93 -12.16
CA ASP A 106 -2.00 6.37 -13.02
C ASP A 106 -3.15 5.79 -12.22
N GLY A 107 -4.15 6.63 -11.97
CA GLY A 107 -5.35 6.23 -11.23
C GLY A 107 -6.17 5.15 -11.93
N LEU A 108 -6.10 5.07 -13.26
CA LEU A 108 -6.82 4.03 -14.00
C LEU A 108 -6.26 2.65 -13.68
N VAL A 109 -4.93 2.51 -13.69
CA VAL A 109 -4.28 1.24 -13.33
C VAL A 109 -4.66 0.85 -11.89
N ALA A 110 -4.65 1.82 -10.97
CA ALA A 110 -5.06 1.58 -9.59
C ALA A 110 -6.49 1.06 -9.51
N MET A 111 -7.42 1.71 -10.22
CA MET A 111 -8.84 1.34 -10.17
C MET A 111 -9.12 0.00 -10.85
N GLN A 112 -8.39 -0.33 -11.91
CA GLN A 112 -8.51 -1.63 -12.57
C GLN A 112 -8.11 -2.79 -11.66
N ASN A 113 -7.29 -2.52 -10.65
CA ASN A 113 -6.80 -3.51 -9.70
C ASN A 113 -7.32 -3.25 -8.28
N ALA A 114 -8.44 -2.54 -8.18
CA ALA A 114 -8.97 -2.07 -6.90
C ALA A 114 -9.20 -3.17 -5.88
N ARG A 115 -9.71 -4.31 -6.32
CA ARG A 115 -10.00 -5.43 -5.41
C ARG A 115 -8.71 -5.99 -4.79
N ALA A 116 -7.70 -6.21 -5.61
CA ALA A 116 -6.40 -6.69 -5.14
C ALA A 116 -5.73 -5.64 -4.25
N LEU A 117 -5.80 -4.37 -4.63
CA LEU A 117 -5.26 -3.27 -3.82
C LEU A 117 -5.92 -3.18 -2.45
N HIS A 118 -7.25 -3.29 -2.41
CA HIS A 118 -7.98 -3.23 -1.15
C HIS A 118 -7.51 -4.32 -0.19
N ARG A 119 -7.41 -5.55 -0.68
CA ARG A 119 -6.91 -6.67 0.12
C ARG A 119 -5.46 -6.45 0.54
N MET A 120 -4.60 -6.10 -0.42
CA MET A 120 -3.18 -5.90 -0.16
C MET A 120 -2.95 -4.81 0.89
N MET A 121 -3.63 -3.67 0.77
CA MET A 121 -3.46 -2.58 1.73
C MET A 121 -4.02 -2.93 3.10
N ASN A 122 -5.14 -3.64 3.17
CA ASN A 122 -5.70 -4.06 4.45
C ASN A 122 -4.82 -5.05 5.20
N LEU A 123 -3.94 -5.77 4.53
CA LEU A 123 -2.95 -6.64 5.16
C LEU A 123 -1.88 -5.86 5.94
N MET A 124 -1.83 -4.54 5.78
CA MET A 124 -0.97 -3.69 6.61
C MET A 124 -1.39 -3.74 8.09
N ARG A 125 -2.66 -4.07 8.35
CA ARG A 125 -3.18 -4.26 9.71
C ARG A 125 -2.84 -5.68 10.14
N GLY A 126 -1.72 -5.87 10.67
CA GLY A 126 -1.31 -7.20 11.03
C GLY A 126 -0.78 -7.35 12.45
#